data_955925cfbfaa0528429659feb0419467
#
_entry.id   955925cfbfaa0528429659feb0419467
#
_cell.length_a   1.000
_cell.length_b   1.000
_cell.length_c   1.000
_cell.angle_alpha   90.00
_cell.angle_beta   90.00
_cell.angle_gamma   90.00
#
_symmetry.space_group_name_H-M   'P 1'
#
loop_
_entity.id
_entity.type
_entity.pdbx_description
1 polymer ?
#
loop_
_entity_poly.entity_id
_entity_poly.type
_entity_poly.pdbx_seq_one_letter_code
_entity_poly.pdbx_strand_id
1 'polypeptide(L)'
;VFYVNQRRRLEMSFQVKEPILVIGLGGVGSKLANEAKISLNADCMIISNDSKDFSSENESIHVSTDSIINPSVQLIRGSTYKVSEKIKSKISQYSTIVLMSNLAGKAGAAIAPVVSEMCKETDKGLISFAVMPFKYEKERIFNSGIALKRVRENSQCTIVLDNDSLLESNPDLT
;
A
#
# COMPACT_ATOMS: atom_id res chain seq x y z
N VAL A 1 -9.13 11.57 -6.45
CA VAL A 1 -10.06 12.00 -5.39
C VAL A 1 -9.37 11.84 -4.04
N PHE A 2 -9.37 12.90 -3.23
CA PHE A 2 -8.77 12.89 -1.88
C PHE A 2 -9.85 12.54 -0.86
N TYR A 3 -9.58 11.51 -0.05
CA TYR A 3 -10.43 11.16 1.08
C TYR A 3 -9.71 11.45 2.38
N VAL A 4 -10.19 12.45 3.11
CA VAL A 4 -9.76 12.73 4.48
C VAL A 4 -10.75 12.03 5.42
N ASN A 5 -10.25 11.33 6.41
CA ASN A 5 -11.09 10.60 7.35
C ASN A 5 -11.89 11.58 8.21
N GLN A 6 -13.17 11.77 7.86
CA GLN A 6 -14.07 12.78 8.48
C GLN A 6 -14.48 12.46 9.93
N ARG A 7 -14.13 11.31 10.50
CA ARG A 7 -14.53 10.94 11.87
C ARG A 7 -13.77 11.66 12.98
N ARG A 8 -12.71 12.40 12.66
CA ARG A 8 -12.00 13.28 13.62
C ARG A 8 -12.13 14.73 13.19
N ARG A 9 -13.34 15.28 13.27
CA ARG A 9 -13.57 16.72 13.23
C ARG A 9 -13.21 17.35 14.57
N LEU A 10 -11.94 17.36 14.90
CA LEU A 10 -11.33 18.28 15.86
C LEU A 10 -9.96 18.59 15.27
N GLU A 11 -9.81 19.76 14.74
CA GLU A 11 -8.64 20.56 14.35
C GLU A 11 -7.24 19.97 14.63
N MET A 12 -7.00 18.72 14.26
CA MET A 12 -5.66 18.19 14.20
C MET A 12 -5.27 18.14 12.73
N SER A 13 -4.62 19.20 12.27
CA SER A 13 -3.87 19.16 11.01
C SER A 13 -2.91 17.98 11.09
N PHE A 14 -3.14 16.94 10.27
CA PHE A 14 -2.18 15.85 10.15
C PHE A 14 -0.86 16.45 9.65
N GLN A 15 0.17 16.36 10.47
CA GLN A 15 1.50 16.80 10.10
C GLN A 15 2.36 15.59 9.75
N VAL A 16 2.97 15.63 8.59
CA VAL A 16 3.99 14.66 8.22
C VAL A 16 5.21 14.88 9.11
N LYS A 17 5.62 13.85 9.82
CA LYS A 17 6.76 13.87 10.73
C LYS A 17 7.84 12.94 10.24
N GLU A 18 9.07 13.40 10.26
CA GLU A 18 10.24 12.54 10.01
C GLU A 18 10.57 11.66 11.25
N PRO A 19 11.22 10.52 11.07
CA PRO A 19 11.62 9.93 9.78
C PRO A 19 10.45 9.30 9.04
N ILE A 20 10.53 9.30 7.68
CA ILE A 20 9.52 8.78 6.77
C ILE A 20 9.99 7.45 6.18
N LEU A 21 9.10 6.46 6.14
CA LEU A 21 9.30 5.23 5.39
C LEU A 21 8.29 5.13 4.26
N VAL A 22 8.77 4.95 3.04
CA VAL A 22 7.93 4.59 1.90
C VAL A 22 7.85 3.07 1.80
N ILE A 23 6.65 2.51 1.79
CA ILE A 23 6.41 1.07 1.62
C ILE A 23 5.73 0.83 0.29
N GLY A 24 6.38 0.05 -0.58
CA GLY A 24 5.81 -0.41 -1.84
C GLY A 24 5.30 -1.84 -1.74
N LEU A 25 4.08 -2.09 -2.23
CA LEU A 25 3.43 -3.39 -2.18
C LEU A 25 3.27 -4.01 -3.56
N GLY A 26 3.90 -5.17 -3.77
CA GLY A 26 3.90 -5.87 -5.05
C GLY A 26 4.61 -5.10 -6.16
N GLY A 27 4.54 -5.56 -7.41
CA GLY A 27 5.34 -5.02 -8.51
C GLY A 27 5.06 -3.55 -8.85
N VAL A 28 3.81 -3.15 -8.94
CA VAL A 28 3.44 -1.75 -9.23
C VAL A 28 3.75 -0.85 -8.05
N GLY A 29 3.40 -1.28 -6.83
CA GLY A 29 3.68 -0.53 -5.61
C GLY A 29 5.18 -0.31 -5.40
N SER A 30 6.02 -1.31 -5.74
CA SER A 30 7.49 -1.20 -5.69
C SER A 30 8.02 -0.11 -6.60
N LYS A 31 7.53 -0.04 -7.84
CA LYS A 31 7.93 1.00 -8.80
C LYS A 31 7.54 2.39 -8.31
N LEU A 32 6.30 2.55 -7.84
CA LEU A 32 5.83 3.82 -7.29
C LEU A 32 6.63 4.24 -6.05
N ALA A 33 6.96 3.29 -5.17
CA ALA A 33 7.74 3.56 -3.97
C ALA A 33 9.16 4.00 -4.29
N ASN A 34 9.78 3.42 -5.32
CA ASN A 34 11.12 3.82 -5.78
C ASN A 34 11.17 5.26 -6.27
N GLU A 35 10.14 5.72 -6.98
CA GLU A 35 10.05 7.12 -7.38
C GLU A 35 9.77 8.04 -6.19
N ALA A 36 8.86 7.64 -5.32
CA ALA A 36 8.46 8.43 -4.16
C ALA A 36 9.61 8.61 -3.15
N LYS A 37 10.44 7.58 -2.90
CA LYS A 37 11.56 7.68 -1.96
C LYS A 37 12.55 8.78 -2.34
N ILE A 38 12.79 8.94 -3.65
CA ILE A 38 13.69 9.98 -4.16
C ILE A 38 13.11 11.36 -3.90
N SER A 39 11.83 11.56 -4.26
CA SER A 39 11.16 12.85 -4.10
C SER A 39 10.98 13.26 -2.64
N LEU A 40 10.82 12.29 -1.74
CA LEU A 40 10.62 12.52 -0.30
C LEU A 40 11.91 12.48 0.50
N ASN A 41 13.04 12.13 -0.11
CA ASN A 41 14.30 11.84 0.58
C ASN A 41 14.09 10.87 1.76
N ALA A 42 13.39 9.78 1.52
CA ALA A 42 12.92 8.84 2.52
C ALA A 42 13.51 7.44 2.32
N ASP A 43 13.51 6.65 3.38
CA ASP A 43 13.82 5.22 3.30
C ASP A 43 12.70 4.47 2.57
N CYS A 44 13.04 3.34 1.97
CA CYS A 44 12.11 2.53 1.21
C CYS A 44 12.18 1.06 1.59
N MET A 45 11.01 0.45 1.75
CA MET A 45 10.84 -0.98 1.99
C MET A 45 9.84 -1.56 0.99
N ILE A 46 10.16 -2.72 0.43
CA ILE A 46 9.26 -3.45 -0.47
C ILE A 46 8.71 -4.68 0.24
N ILE A 47 7.40 -4.87 0.15
CA ILE A 47 6.72 -6.08 0.66
C ILE A 47 5.99 -6.74 -0.51
N SER A 48 6.32 -7.96 -0.82
CA SER A 48 5.69 -8.72 -1.91
C SER A 48 5.74 -10.22 -1.66
N ASN A 49 4.86 -10.93 -2.34
CA ASN A 49 4.90 -12.40 -2.44
C ASN A 49 5.71 -12.88 -3.67
N ASP A 50 6.14 -11.98 -4.55
CA ASP A 50 6.99 -12.29 -5.71
C ASP A 50 8.38 -11.69 -5.50
N SER A 51 9.39 -12.54 -5.48
CA SER A 51 10.80 -12.13 -5.31
C SER A 51 11.32 -11.26 -6.45
N LYS A 52 10.68 -11.28 -7.62
CA LYS A 52 11.03 -10.41 -8.76
C LYS A 52 10.77 -8.93 -8.49
N ASP A 53 9.95 -8.61 -7.50
CA ASP A 53 9.64 -7.24 -7.13
C ASP A 53 10.75 -6.60 -6.28
N PHE A 54 11.71 -7.39 -5.81
CA PHE A 54 12.78 -6.92 -4.95
C PHE A 54 13.99 -6.43 -5.74
N SER A 55 14.65 -5.41 -5.21
CA SER A 55 15.94 -4.91 -5.69
C SER A 55 16.93 -4.87 -4.53
N SER A 56 18.23 -4.89 -4.85
CA SER A 56 19.29 -4.77 -3.85
C SER A 56 19.37 -3.38 -3.18
N GLU A 57 18.66 -2.41 -3.73
CA GLU A 57 18.71 -1.01 -3.25
C GLU A 57 17.71 -0.73 -2.10
N ASN A 58 16.76 -1.64 -1.88
CA ASN A 58 15.73 -1.45 -0.87
C ASN A 58 15.72 -2.60 0.12
N GLU A 59 15.31 -2.29 1.33
CA GLU A 59 14.93 -3.33 2.27
C GLU A 59 13.68 -4.06 1.76
N SER A 60 13.62 -5.38 1.96
CA SER A 60 12.54 -6.20 1.44
C SER A 60 12.03 -7.20 2.47
N ILE A 61 10.71 -7.42 2.46
CA ILE A 61 10.05 -8.48 3.22
C ILE A 61 9.30 -9.37 2.25
N HIS A 62 9.72 -10.63 2.16
CA HIS A 62 9.05 -11.62 1.34
C HIS A 62 7.89 -12.27 2.11
N VAL A 63 6.70 -12.21 1.51
CA VAL A 63 5.49 -12.89 1.98
C VAL A 63 5.42 -14.25 1.32
N SER A 64 5.94 -15.29 1.98
CA SER A 64 5.95 -16.64 1.42
C SER A 64 4.54 -17.23 1.31
N THR A 65 4.23 -17.79 0.17
CA THR A 65 2.98 -18.51 -0.11
C THR A 65 3.21 -20.00 -0.37
N ASP A 66 4.27 -20.56 0.23
CA ASP A 66 4.61 -21.98 0.22
C ASP A 66 4.66 -22.61 -1.19
N SER A 67 5.30 -21.90 -2.13
CA SER A 67 5.47 -22.34 -3.54
C SER A 67 4.16 -22.52 -4.33
N ILE A 68 3.05 -22.00 -3.86
CA ILE A 68 1.78 -22.04 -4.58
C ILE A 68 1.85 -21.11 -5.80
N ILE A 69 1.67 -21.69 -6.96
CA ILE A 69 1.60 -20.93 -8.22
C ILE A 69 0.29 -20.14 -8.24
N ASN A 70 0.38 -18.83 -8.50
CA ASN A 70 -0.79 -17.95 -8.58
C ASN A 70 -1.67 -17.94 -7.31
N PRO A 71 -1.13 -17.56 -6.14
CA PRO A 71 -1.86 -17.60 -4.87
C PRO A 71 -3.07 -16.66 -4.88
N SER A 72 -4.09 -17.01 -4.09
CA SER A 72 -5.26 -16.14 -3.90
C SER A 72 -4.94 -14.94 -3.01
N VAL A 73 -5.77 -13.90 -3.11
CA VAL A 73 -5.68 -12.72 -2.23
C VAL A 73 -5.75 -13.13 -0.75
N GLN A 74 -6.62 -14.09 -0.41
CA GLN A 74 -6.80 -14.58 0.95
C GLN A 74 -5.54 -15.29 1.47
N LEU A 75 -4.90 -16.09 0.63
CA LEU A 75 -3.67 -16.80 1.01
C LEU A 75 -2.52 -15.80 1.24
N ILE A 76 -2.33 -14.84 0.33
CA ILE A 76 -1.30 -13.82 0.49
C ILE A 76 -1.55 -13.01 1.76
N ARG A 77 -2.80 -12.64 2.04
CA ARG A 77 -3.19 -11.92 3.26
C ARG A 77 -2.85 -12.72 4.52
N GLY A 78 -3.23 -13.99 4.58
CA GLY A 78 -2.89 -14.87 5.69
C GLY A 78 -1.38 -15.02 5.90
N SER A 79 -0.62 -15.13 4.80
CA SER A 79 0.84 -15.20 4.85
C SER A 79 1.48 -13.87 5.30
N THR A 80 0.84 -12.74 5.01
CA THR A 80 1.33 -11.42 5.48
C THR A 80 1.29 -11.35 7.01
N TYR A 81 0.27 -11.89 7.65
CA TYR A 81 0.22 -11.95 9.12
C TYR A 81 1.34 -12.78 9.73
N LYS A 82 1.86 -13.80 9.04
CA LYS A 82 3.00 -14.61 9.52
C LYS A 82 4.30 -13.79 9.62
N VAL A 83 4.42 -12.71 8.87
CA VAL A 83 5.60 -11.81 8.88
C VAL A 83 5.30 -10.47 9.59
N SER A 84 4.19 -10.38 10.30
CA SER A 84 3.70 -9.15 10.96
C SER A 84 4.73 -8.52 11.90
N GLU A 85 5.43 -9.33 12.69
CA GLU A 85 6.42 -8.83 13.64
C GLU A 85 7.61 -8.15 12.95
N LYS A 86 8.04 -8.68 11.79
CA LYS A 86 9.09 -8.05 10.99
C LYS A 86 8.64 -6.70 10.45
N ILE A 87 7.40 -6.64 9.94
CA ILE A 87 6.82 -5.40 9.42
C ILE A 87 6.67 -4.36 10.55
N LYS A 88 6.10 -4.74 11.69
CA LYS A 88 5.92 -3.85 12.84
C LYS A 88 7.25 -3.34 13.39
N SER A 89 8.25 -4.21 13.53
CA SER A 89 9.59 -3.83 13.97
C SER A 89 10.20 -2.76 13.08
N LYS A 90 9.99 -2.85 11.77
CA LYS A 90 10.49 -1.84 10.83
C LYS A 90 9.67 -0.54 10.91
N ILE A 91 8.36 -0.63 10.85
CA ILE A 91 7.45 0.52 10.95
C ILE A 91 7.70 1.32 12.24
N SER A 92 8.00 0.65 13.35
CA SER A 92 8.21 1.30 14.65
C SER A 92 9.36 2.32 14.65
N GLN A 93 10.32 2.20 13.75
CA GLN A 93 11.48 3.09 13.63
C GLN A 93 11.15 4.43 12.96
N TYR A 94 9.95 4.58 12.40
CA TYR A 94 9.53 5.74 11.63
C TYR A 94 8.32 6.43 12.27
N SER A 95 8.15 7.70 11.96
CA SER A 95 7.01 8.51 12.43
C SER A 95 5.87 8.54 11.43
N THR A 96 6.19 8.58 10.14
CA THR A 96 5.22 8.61 9.04
C THR A 96 5.51 7.49 8.06
N ILE A 97 4.46 6.79 7.66
CA ILE A 97 4.49 5.76 6.62
C ILE A 97 3.75 6.26 5.40
N VAL A 98 4.38 6.14 4.24
CA VAL A 98 3.76 6.39 2.93
C VAL A 98 3.59 5.05 2.23
N LEU A 99 2.36 4.60 2.07
CA LEU A 99 2.03 3.29 1.53
C LEU A 99 1.64 3.40 0.06
N MET A 100 2.40 2.76 -0.83
CA MET A 100 2.16 2.71 -2.27
C MET A 100 1.59 1.34 -2.65
N SER A 101 0.36 1.29 -3.15
CA SER A 101 -0.30 0.02 -3.48
C SER A 101 -1.14 0.10 -4.75
N ASN A 102 -1.07 -0.95 -5.56
CA ASN A 102 -2.04 -1.21 -6.62
C ASN A 102 -3.06 -2.24 -6.12
N LEU A 103 -4.26 -1.78 -5.81
CA LEU A 103 -5.33 -2.64 -5.29
C LEU A 103 -5.98 -3.52 -6.37
N ALA A 104 -5.72 -3.25 -7.65
CA ALA A 104 -6.08 -4.16 -8.75
C ALA A 104 -5.21 -5.42 -8.74
N GLY A 105 -4.00 -5.36 -8.21
CA GLY A 105 -3.09 -6.50 -8.07
C GLY A 105 -3.38 -7.32 -6.81
N LYS A 106 -3.16 -8.63 -6.88
CA LYS A 106 -3.40 -9.54 -5.74
C LYS A 106 -2.54 -9.20 -4.52
N ALA A 107 -1.25 -8.89 -4.72
CA ALA A 107 -0.35 -8.50 -3.65
C ALA A 107 -0.84 -7.21 -2.95
N GLY A 108 -1.14 -6.16 -3.72
CA GLY A 108 -1.63 -4.90 -3.17
C GLY A 108 -2.94 -5.08 -2.40
N ALA A 109 -3.94 -5.74 -2.99
CA ALA A 109 -5.23 -6.00 -2.36
C ALA A 109 -5.13 -6.87 -1.09
N ALA A 110 -4.15 -7.76 -1.02
CA ALA A 110 -3.93 -8.63 0.12
C ALA A 110 -3.14 -7.96 1.26
N ILE A 111 -2.03 -7.31 0.92
CA ILE A 111 -1.03 -6.81 1.88
C ILE A 111 -1.41 -5.42 2.42
N ALA A 112 -1.97 -4.52 1.58
CA ALA A 112 -2.26 -3.15 2.00
C ALA A 112 -3.17 -3.04 3.23
N PRO A 113 -4.28 -3.81 3.35
CA PRO A 113 -5.09 -3.79 4.55
C PRO A 113 -4.32 -4.17 5.81
N VAL A 114 -3.48 -5.20 5.73
CA VAL A 114 -2.71 -5.73 6.88
C VAL A 114 -1.67 -4.71 7.33
N VAL A 115 -0.90 -4.13 6.40
CA VAL A 115 0.09 -3.10 6.72
C VAL A 115 -0.58 -1.84 7.29
N SER A 116 -1.73 -1.44 6.76
CA SER A 116 -2.48 -0.29 7.29
C SER A 116 -2.98 -0.52 8.72
N GLU A 117 -3.42 -1.74 9.06
CA GLU A 117 -3.79 -2.13 10.42
C GLU A 117 -2.58 -2.03 11.36
N MET A 118 -1.41 -2.51 10.93
CA MET A 118 -0.18 -2.44 11.71
C MET A 118 0.27 -1.00 11.98
N CYS A 119 0.13 -0.11 10.99
CA CYS A 119 0.42 1.32 11.18
C CYS A 119 -0.49 1.93 12.26
N LYS A 120 -1.78 1.59 12.24
CA LYS A 120 -2.74 2.06 13.24
C LYS A 120 -2.45 1.50 14.63
N GLU A 121 -2.15 0.20 14.74
CA GLU A 121 -1.80 -0.46 16.01
C GLU A 121 -0.54 0.12 16.64
N THR A 122 0.41 0.56 15.82
CA THR A 122 1.68 1.17 16.27
C THR A 122 1.64 2.69 16.35
N ASP A 123 0.45 3.29 16.22
CA ASP A 123 0.19 4.74 16.27
C ASP A 123 1.08 5.56 15.32
N LYS A 124 1.25 5.06 14.09
CA LYS A 124 2.02 5.74 13.05
C LYS A 124 1.13 6.58 12.14
N GLY A 125 1.65 7.72 11.71
CA GLY A 125 1.02 8.50 10.65
C GLY A 125 1.03 7.70 9.34
N LEU A 126 -0.14 7.50 8.70
CA LEU A 126 -0.25 6.74 7.47
C LEU A 126 -0.89 7.57 6.36
N ILE A 127 -0.14 7.78 5.28
CA ILE A 127 -0.63 8.29 4.01
C ILE A 127 -0.63 7.14 3.01
N SER A 128 -1.77 6.82 2.43
CA SER A 128 -1.91 5.71 1.49
C SER A 128 -2.22 6.20 0.08
N PHE A 129 -1.47 5.70 -0.90
CA PHE A 129 -1.75 5.82 -2.33
C PHE A 129 -2.31 4.49 -2.81
N ALA A 130 -3.51 4.50 -3.35
CA ALA A 130 -4.22 3.32 -3.79
C ALA A 130 -4.62 3.45 -5.26
N VAL A 131 -3.98 2.65 -6.12
CA VAL A 131 -4.37 2.55 -7.53
C VAL A 131 -5.52 1.56 -7.63
N MET A 132 -6.61 1.98 -8.26
CA MET A 132 -7.82 1.16 -8.45
C MET A 132 -7.83 0.48 -9.82
N PRO A 133 -8.50 -0.69 -9.95
CA PRO A 133 -8.66 -1.36 -11.23
C PRO A 133 -9.51 -0.52 -12.20
N PHE A 134 -9.36 -0.81 -13.50
CA PHE A 134 -10.28 -0.29 -14.50
C PHE A 134 -11.69 -0.86 -14.32
N LYS A 135 -12.70 -0.12 -14.74
CA LYS A 135 -14.12 -0.54 -14.65
C LYS A 135 -14.42 -1.85 -15.40
N TYR A 136 -13.65 -2.17 -16.44
CA TYR A 136 -13.78 -3.41 -17.17
C TYR A 136 -13.18 -4.63 -16.44
N GLU A 137 -12.32 -4.43 -15.43
CA GLU A 137 -11.71 -5.49 -14.63
C GLU A 137 -12.63 -5.97 -13.50
N LYS A 138 -13.84 -6.38 -13.82
CA LYS A 138 -14.94 -6.65 -12.87
C LYS A 138 -14.57 -7.62 -11.75
N GLU A 139 -13.77 -8.64 -12.04
CA GLU A 139 -13.33 -9.64 -11.05
C GLU A 139 -12.42 -9.04 -9.95
N ARG A 140 -11.72 -7.95 -10.28
CA ARG A 140 -10.79 -7.28 -9.34
C ARG A 140 -11.48 -6.23 -8.49
N ILE A 141 -12.58 -5.65 -8.97
CA ILE A 141 -13.29 -4.55 -8.31
C ILE A 141 -13.71 -4.91 -6.89
N PHE A 142 -14.22 -6.13 -6.68
CA PHE A 142 -14.70 -6.56 -5.37
C PHE A 142 -13.57 -6.58 -4.32
N ASN A 143 -12.46 -7.26 -4.62
CA ASN A 143 -11.31 -7.35 -3.71
C ASN A 143 -10.66 -5.98 -3.49
N SER A 144 -10.57 -5.16 -4.53
CA SER A 144 -10.03 -3.80 -4.45
C SER A 144 -10.90 -2.90 -3.59
N GLY A 145 -12.21 -2.99 -3.70
CA GLY A 145 -13.16 -2.23 -2.88
C GLY A 145 -13.06 -2.57 -1.40
N ILE A 146 -12.97 -3.87 -1.05
CA ILE A 146 -12.76 -4.31 0.33
C ILE A 146 -11.42 -3.81 0.86
N ALA A 147 -10.35 -3.94 0.07
CA ALA A 147 -9.03 -3.48 0.46
C ALA A 147 -9.00 -1.96 0.67
N LEU A 148 -9.57 -1.19 -0.26
CA LEU A 148 -9.65 0.27 -0.15
C LEU A 148 -10.40 0.71 1.12
N LYS A 149 -11.54 0.07 1.42
CA LYS A 149 -12.30 0.38 2.64
C LYS A 149 -11.43 0.25 3.88
N ARG A 150 -10.73 -0.89 4.04
CA ARG A 150 -9.87 -1.15 5.21
C ARG A 150 -8.69 -0.17 5.28
N VAL A 151 -8.02 0.08 4.16
CA VAL A 151 -6.91 1.05 4.09
C VAL A 151 -7.38 2.43 4.52
N ARG A 152 -8.55 2.90 4.04
CA ARG A 152 -9.13 4.19 4.43
C ARG A 152 -9.46 4.29 5.91
N GLU A 153 -9.96 3.23 6.52
CA GLU A 153 -10.29 3.18 7.95
C GLU A 153 -9.05 3.29 8.86
N ASN A 154 -7.89 2.93 8.33
CA ASN A 154 -6.63 2.90 9.08
C ASN A 154 -5.68 4.06 8.72
N SER A 155 -5.94 4.79 7.64
CA SER A 155 -5.10 5.90 7.17
C SER A 155 -5.62 7.27 7.61
N GLN A 156 -4.72 8.20 7.89
CA GLN A 156 -5.08 9.60 8.08
C GLN A 156 -5.49 10.25 6.77
N CYS A 157 -4.80 9.89 5.69
CA CYS A 157 -5.11 10.34 4.33
C CYS A 157 -5.01 9.17 3.37
N THR A 158 -5.96 9.07 2.44
CA THR A 158 -5.91 8.10 1.33
C THR A 158 -6.10 8.83 0.02
N ILE A 159 -5.12 8.70 -0.86
CA ILE A 159 -5.15 9.25 -2.22
C ILE A 159 -5.49 8.08 -3.14
N VAL A 160 -6.64 8.18 -3.79
CA VAL A 160 -7.12 7.15 -4.72
C VAL A 160 -6.82 7.57 -6.14
N LEU A 161 -6.08 6.74 -6.85
CA LEU A 161 -5.78 6.88 -8.27
C LEU A 161 -6.73 5.97 -9.05
N ASP A 162 -7.68 6.56 -9.73
CA ASP A 162 -8.63 5.86 -10.58
C ASP A 162 -8.05 5.77 -11.99
N ASN A 163 -7.78 4.55 -12.44
CA ASN A 163 -7.20 4.32 -13.76
C ASN A 163 -8.11 4.79 -14.89
N ASP A 164 -9.43 4.69 -14.75
CA ASP A 164 -10.36 5.20 -15.78
C ASP A 164 -10.26 6.72 -15.90
N SER A 165 -10.19 7.44 -14.78
CA SER A 165 -10.02 8.89 -14.78
C SER A 165 -8.69 9.33 -15.41
N LEU A 166 -7.63 8.52 -15.26
CA LEU A 166 -6.34 8.78 -15.89
C LEU A 166 -6.41 8.63 -17.42
N LEU A 167 -7.12 7.60 -17.91
CA LEU A 167 -7.34 7.41 -19.36
C LEU A 167 -8.22 8.52 -19.96
N GLU A 168 -9.28 8.92 -19.25
CA GLU A 168 -10.15 10.01 -19.69
C GLU A 168 -9.37 11.35 -19.83
N SER A 169 -8.40 11.56 -18.95
CA SER A 169 -7.56 12.77 -18.96
C SER A 169 -6.40 12.69 -19.96
N ASN A 170 -5.99 11.50 -20.37
CA ASN A 170 -4.86 11.26 -21.26
C ASN A 170 -5.16 10.10 -22.21
N PRO A 171 -5.95 10.35 -23.30
CA PRO A 171 -6.36 9.29 -24.24
C PRO A 171 -5.20 8.60 -24.96
N ASP A 172 -4.03 9.22 -25.00
CA ASP A 172 -2.82 8.71 -25.68
C ASP A 172 -1.99 7.73 -24.83
N LEU A 173 -2.46 7.37 -23.61
CA LEU A 173 -1.80 6.41 -22.73
C LEU A 173 -2.15 4.94 -23.03
N THR A 174 -2.75 4.63 -24.18
CA THR A 174 -3.09 3.27 -24.60
C THR A 174 -1.97 2.63 -25.43
#